data_db87bdf7d77a7a9aedcdc9e521d9e424
#
_entry.id   db87bdf7d77a7a9aedcdc9e521d9e424
#
_cell.length_a   1.000
_cell.length_b   1.000
_cell.length_c   1.000
_cell.angle_alpha   90.00
_cell.angle_beta   90.00
_cell.angle_gamma   90.00
#
_symmetry.space_group_name_H-M   'P 1'
#
loop_
_entity.id
_entity.type
_entity.pdbx_description
1 polymer ?
#
loop_
_entity_poly.entity_id
_entity_poly.type
_entity_poly.pdbx_seq_one_letter_code
_entity_poly.pdbx_strand_id
1 'polypeptide(L)'
;LTAKIAAAKQRNIAVVMLGVPKFGLILLHSAEIYAELAQSEQVPIDLDTLPSILSTNELKSDAVHPNDQGYQKLAENIAGLLREQGAL
;
A
#
# COMPACT_ATOMS: atom_id res chain seq x y z
N LEU A 1 -12.85 -1.95 7.04
CA LEU A 1 -12.02 -1.07 6.20
C LEU A 1 -12.87 -0.08 5.41
N THR A 2 -13.95 -0.53 4.80
CA THR A 2 -14.88 0.36 4.08
C THR A 2 -15.43 1.45 4.99
N ALA A 3 -15.81 1.12 6.21
CA ALA A 3 -16.31 2.09 7.17
C ALA A 3 -15.26 3.14 7.55
N LYS A 4 -14.00 2.75 7.67
CA LYS A 4 -12.90 3.67 7.96
C LYS A 4 -12.65 4.64 6.81
N ILE A 5 -12.69 4.14 5.57
CA ILE A 5 -12.54 4.95 4.37
C ILE A 5 -13.69 5.96 4.27
N ALA A 6 -14.92 5.52 4.48
CA ALA A 6 -16.10 6.38 4.44
C ALA A 6 -16.02 7.47 5.51
N ALA A 7 -15.60 7.14 6.74
CA ALA A 7 -15.44 8.11 7.82
C ALA A 7 -14.39 9.17 7.47
N ALA A 8 -13.26 8.77 6.88
CA ALA A 8 -12.22 9.70 6.45
C ALA A 8 -12.74 10.64 5.36
N LYS A 9 -13.45 10.12 4.37
CA LYS A 9 -14.01 10.92 3.26
C LYS A 9 -15.04 11.93 3.74
N GLN A 10 -15.89 11.54 4.71
CA GLN A 10 -16.87 12.45 5.30
C GLN A 10 -16.22 13.65 6.00
N ARG A 11 -14.99 13.49 6.44
CA ARG A 11 -14.19 14.54 7.10
C ARG A 11 -13.24 15.24 6.15
N ASN A 12 -13.36 15.01 4.84
CA ASN A 12 -12.48 15.56 3.82
C ASN A 12 -11.00 15.16 4.01
N ILE A 13 -10.75 13.97 4.56
CA ILE A 13 -9.41 13.43 4.72
C ILE A 13 -9.09 12.58 3.50
N ALA A 14 -7.99 12.89 2.83
CA ALA A 14 -7.50 12.09 1.72
C ALA A 14 -7.02 10.73 2.21
N VAL A 15 -7.34 9.67 1.46
CA VAL A 15 -6.99 8.29 1.80
C VAL A 15 -6.19 7.67 0.67
N VAL A 16 -5.09 7.01 1.00
CA VAL A 16 -4.36 6.12 0.10
C VAL A 16 -4.23 4.76 0.76
N MET A 17 -4.13 3.70 -0.03
CA MET A 17 -3.96 2.34 0.47
C MET A 17 -2.61 1.79 0.06
N LEU A 18 -2.05 0.95 0.92
CA LEU A 18 -0.79 0.26 0.69
C LEU A 18 -1.03 -1.24 0.75
N GLY A 19 -0.73 -1.93 -0.33
CA GLY A 19 -0.86 -3.39 -0.38
C GLY A 19 0.25 -4.06 0.41
N VAL A 20 -0.11 -4.95 1.32
CA VAL A 20 0.82 -5.72 2.14
C VAL A 20 0.85 -7.15 1.62
N PRO A 21 2.03 -7.71 1.27
CA PRO A 21 2.11 -9.08 0.81
C PRO A 21 1.83 -10.06 1.95
N LYS A 22 1.06 -11.09 1.64
CA LYS A 22 0.92 -12.27 2.49
C LYS A 22 1.48 -13.46 1.74
N PHE A 23 2.16 -14.35 2.42
CA PHE A 23 2.82 -15.49 1.78
C PHE A 23 1.83 -16.62 1.52
N GLY A 24 1.84 -17.18 0.29
CA GLY A 24 1.04 -18.32 -0.13
C GLY A 24 -0.11 -17.99 -1.07
N LEU A 25 -0.98 -18.98 -1.33
CA LEU A 25 -2.12 -18.86 -2.26
C LEU A 25 -3.15 -17.82 -1.81
N ILE A 26 -3.21 -17.53 -0.53
CA ILE A 26 -4.10 -16.52 0.05
C ILE A 26 -3.74 -15.12 -0.44
N LEU A 27 -2.52 -14.91 -0.87
CA LEU A 27 -2.00 -13.63 -1.33
C LEU A 27 -2.74 -13.06 -2.54
N LEU A 28 -3.00 -13.89 -3.54
CA LEU A 28 -3.64 -13.47 -4.77
C LEU A 28 -5.07 -12.98 -4.52
N HIS A 29 -5.82 -13.72 -3.69
CA HIS A 29 -7.18 -13.33 -3.34
C HIS A 29 -7.23 -12.05 -2.50
N SER A 30 -6.29 -11.89 -1.56
CA SER A 30 -6.22 -10.68 -0.75
C SER A 30 -5.91 -9.45 -1.60
N ALA A 31 -4.98 -9.56 -2.54
CA ALA A 31 -4.63 -8.47 -3.45
C ALA A 31 -5.82 -8.06 -4.32
N GLU A 32 -6.56 -9.04 -4.86
CA GLU A 32 -7.75 -8.77 -5.67
C GLU A 32 -8.85 -8.08 -4.86
N ILE A 33 -9.11 -8.55 -3.63
CA ILE A 33 -10.12 -7.99 -2.75
C ILE A 33 -9.79 -6.53 -2.43
N TYR A 34 -8.54 -6.24 -2.08
CA TYR A 34 -8.12 -4.88 -1.76
C TYR A 34 -8.13 -3.97 -3.00
N ALA A 35 -7.75 -4.48 -4.17
CA ALA A 35 -7.83 -3.72 -5.40
C ALA A 35 -9.28 -3.39 -5.76
N GLU A 36 -10.20 -4.34 -5.63
CA GLU A 36 -11.62 -4.12 -5.86
C GLU A 36 -12.20 -3.10 -4.88
N LEU A 37 -11.82 -3.20 -3.59
CA LEU A 37 -12.25 -2.25 -2.58
C LEU A 37 -11.75 -0.84 -2.89
N ALA A 38 -10.48 -0.71 -3.26
CA ALA A 38 -9.89 0.58 -3.61
C ALA A 38 -10.59 1.20 -4.82
N GLN A 39 -10.91 0.41 -5.83
CA GLN A 39 -11.64 0.87 -7.00
C GLN A 39 -13.08 1.27 -6.65
N SER A 40 -13.77 0.44 -5.87
CA SER A 40 -15.14 0.70 -5.42
C SER A 40 -15.24 1.99 -4.59
N GLU A 41 -14.27 2.24 -3.72
CA GLU A 41 -14.24 3.41 -2.85
C GLU A 41 -13.50 4.60 -3.47
N GLN A 42 -12.98 4.44 -4.69
CA GLN A 42 -12.18 5.47 -5.39
C GLN A 42 -10.98 5.92 -4.58
N VAL A 43 -10.22 4.97 -4.03
CA VAL A 43 -9.03 5.21 -3.21
C VAL A 43 -7.80 4.73 -3.98
N PRO A 44 -6.76 5.57 -4.14
CA PRO A 44 -5.50 5.10 -4.72
C PRO A 44 -4.87 4.01 -3.87
N ILE A 45 -4.33 2.99 -4.52
CA ILE A 45 -3.66 1.88 -3.85
C ILE A 45 -2.33 1.59 -4.52
N ASP A 46 -1.29 1.37 -3.69
CA ASP A 46 0.00 0.87 -4.14
C ASP A 46 0.07 -0.63 -3.81
N LEU A 47 0.03 -1.46 -4.84
CA LEU A 47 0.11 -2.92 -4.72
C LEU A 47 1.51 -3.47 -4.95
N ASP A 48 2.45 -2.65 -5.38
CA ASP A 48 3.73 -3.10 -5.93
C ASP A 48 4.92 -2.84 -5.01
N THR A 49 4.89 -1.76 -4.23
CA THR A 49 6.06 -1.31 -3.49
C THR A 49 6.52 -2.30 -2.43
N LEU A 50 5.63 -2.72 -1.54
CA LEU A 50 6.00 -3.68 -0.48
C LEU A 50 6.38 -5.05 -1.04
N PRO A 51 5.62 -5.65 -1.97
CA PRO A 51 6.07 -6.90 -2.58
C PRO A 51 7.43 -6.80 -3.26
N SER A 52 7.70 -5.70 -3.96
CA SER A 52 8.99 -5.46 -4.61
C SER A 52 10.13 -5.36 -3.59
N ILE A 53 9.94 -4.61 -2.52
CA ILE A 53 10.94 -4.47 -1.45
C ILE A 53 11.21 -5.82 -0.80
N LEU A 54 10.18 -6.57 -0.45
CA LEU A 54 10.32 -7.84 0.26
C LEU A 54 10.83 -8.98 -0.63
N SER A 55 10.83 -8.81 -1.96
CA SER A 55 11.48 -9.73 -2.88
C SER A 55 12.92 -9.34 -3.22
N THR A 56 13.43 -8.23 -2.70
CA THR A 56 14.79 -7.74 -2.92
C THR A 56 15.60 -7.88 -1.64
N ASN A 57 16.61 -8.77 -1.65
CA ASN A 57 17.37 -9.11 -0.44
C ASN A 57 18.04 -7.91 0.21
N GLU A 58 18.53 -6.96 -0.57
CA GLU A 58 19.22 -5.76 -0.10
C GLU A 58 18.29 -4.77 0.63
N LEU A 59 16.96 -4.96 0.49
CA LEU A 59 15.96 -4.01 1.02
C LEU A 59 15.18 -4.58 2.19
N LYS A 60 15.47 -5.81 2.62
CA LYS A 60 14.71 -6.43 3.70
C LYS A 60 15.63 -6.91 4.83
N SER A 61 15.11 -6.85 6.05
CA SER A 61 15.77 -7.40 7.24
C SER A 61 15.38 -8.85 7.49
N ASP A 62 14.15 -9.23 7.15
CA ASP A 62 13.67 -10.62 7.17
C ASP A 62 12.59 -10.80 6.11
N ALA A 63 11.89 -11.93 6.12
CA ALA A 63 10.91 -12.28 5.09
C ALA A 63 9.71 -11.33 5.03
N VAL A 64 9.41 -10.61 6.12
CA VAL A 64 8.20 -9.79 6.23
C VAL A 64 8.47 -8.33 6.58
N HIS A 65 9.74 -7.94 6.79
CA HIS A 65 10.08 -6.57 7.18
C HIS A 65 11.13 -5.97 6.26
N PRO A 66 10.91 -4.75 5.76
CA PRO A 66 11.98 -3.99 5.10
C PRO A 66 13.11 -3.66 6.08
N ASN A 67 14.32 -3.45 5.55
CA ASN A 67 15.40 -2.83 6.32
C ASN A 67 15.34 -1.30 6.16
N ASP A 68 16.36 -0.58 6.67
CA ASP A 68 16.38 0.89 6.60
C ASP A 68 16.29 1.40 5.16
N GLN A 69 17.01 0.78 4.22
CA GLN A 69 16.96 1.14 2.81
C GLN A 69 15.61 0.82 2.20
N GLY A 70 14.99 -0.29 2.62
CA GLY A 70 13.66 -0.67 2.19
C GLY A 70 12.60 0.31 2.66
N TYR A 71 12.67 0.75 3.91
CA TYR A 71 11.77 1.77 4.44
C TYR A 71 11.95 3.11 3.73
N GLN A 72 13.19 3.49 3.38
CA GLN A 72 13.43 4.70 2.60
C GLN A 72 12.77 4.59 1.22
N LYS A 73 12.90 3.46 0.55
CA LYS A 73 12.26 3.20 -0.75
C LYS A 73 10.74 3.27 -0.63
N LEU A 74 10.18 2.68 0.42
CA LEU A 74 8.75 2.72 0.70
C LEU A 74 8.29 4.17 0.87
N ALA A 75 9.01 4.95 1.68
CA ALA A 75 8.67 6.35 1.91
C ALA A 75 8.71 7.18 0.62
N GLU A 76 9.70 6.97 -0.22
CA GLU A 76 9.82 7.66 -1.52
C GLU A 76 8.62 7.35 -2.43
N ASN A 77 8.23 6.08 -2.50
CA ASN A 77 7.11 5.66 -3.35
C ASN A 77 5.77 6.16 -2.83
N ILE A 78 5.57 6.16 -1.51
CA ILE A 78 4.36 6.73 -0.90
C ILE A 78 4.31 8.23 -1.12
N ALA A 79 5.42 8.93 -0.96
CA ALA A 79 5.48 10.37 -1.21
C ALA A 79 5.14 10.68 -2.67
N GLY A 80 5.62 9.87 -3.61
CA GLY A 80 5.26 9.98 -5.02
C GLY A 80 3.76 9.81 -5.27
N LEU A 81 3.16 8.79 -4.65
CA LEU A 81 1.71 8.55 -4.74
C LEU A 81 0.92 9.73 -4.18
N LEU A 82 1.32 10.25 -3.04
CA LEU A 82 0.65 11.39 -2.41
C LEU A 82 0.76 12.66 -3.28
N ARG A 83 1.90 12.88 -3.93
CA ARG A 83 2.06 14.00 -4.86
C ARG A 83 1.14 13.85 -6.07
N GLU A 84 1.04 12.66 -6.64
CA GLU A 84 0.14 12.38 -7.76
C GLU A 84 -1.31 12.67 -7.39
N GLN A 85 -1.68 12.45 -6.14
CA GLN A 85 -3.03 12.70 -5.64
C GLN A 85 -3.23 14.13 -5.14
N GLY A 86 -2.23 15.00 -5.23
CA GLY A 86 -2.33 16.38 -4.79
C GLY A 86 -2.28 16.59 -3.29
N ALA A 87 -1.82 15.61 -2.51
CA ALA A 87 -1.75 15.69 -1.05
C ALA A 87 -0.42 16.27 -0.54
N LEU A 88 0.57 16.40 -1.41
CA LEU A 88 1.85 17.02 -1.11
C LEU A 88 2.16 18.13 -2.11
#